data_e4515059a12d2d1249511df0b5e77f14
#
_entry.id   e4515059a12d2d1249511df0b5e77f14
#
_cell.length_a   1.000
_cell.length_b   1.000
_cell.length_c   1.000
_cell.angle_alpha   90.00
_cell.angle_beta   90.00
_cell.angle_gamma   90.00
#
_symmetry.space_group_name_H-M   'P 1'
#
loop_
_entity.id
_entity.type
_entity.pdbx_description
1 polymer ?
#
loop_
_entity_poly.entity_id
_entity_poly.type
_entity_poly.pdbx_seq_one_letter_code
_entity_poly.pdbx_strand_id
1 'polypeptide(L)'
;MTTNQKDNINNLISLWKTVAQAFQNYIEQKSFSYCSILDSEWPNRIWLNENIKQVLDADENIKEKVFQTIVEVIKDSKIPLSLSYWSDFENTQHAIIEKIGLVKKSEQIGMSLVFDQKFESINRISLKRIGNENEAMLWSDIYPQSFGYKISSEILMRTKQPISYYLVYLGQKPIGTAITYETGSVIGIHGLGIIPEFRKQGFAEEVMVLLINGAIDKKIKSATLQSSQLGKNIYLKMGFKEDFLMKNYVLVTTK
;
A
#
# COMPACT_ATOMS: atom_id res chain seq x y z
N MET A 1 0.11 -13.94 -14.13
CA MET A 1 -0.09 -12.52 -13.79
C MET A 1 -0.15 -11.68 -15.05
N THR A 2 -1.14 -10.80 -15.18
CA THR A 2 -1.24 -9.78 -16.24
C THR A 2 -0.21 -8.67 -16.04
N THR A 3 0.02 -7.83 -17.05
CA THR A 3 0.90 -6.65 -16.93
C THR A 3 0.43 -5.72 -15.80
N ASN A 4 -0.86 -5.44 -15.73
CA ASN A 4 -1.43 -4.55 -14.69
C ASN A 4 -1.21 -5.10 -13.27
N GLN A 5 -1.37 -6.41 -13.07
CA GLN A 5 -1.09 -7.06 -11.78
C GLN A 5 0.38 -6.88 -11.38
N LYS A 6 1.30 -7.10 -12.32
CA LYS A 6 2.74 -6.92 -12.08
C LYS A 6 3.07 -5.47 -11.75
N ASP A 7 2.57 -4.54 -12.53
CA ASP A 7 2.82 -3.10 -12.33
C ASP A 7 2.30 -2.63 -10.97
N ASN A 8 1.12 -3.09 -10.56
CA ASN A 8 0.52 -2.77 -9.28
C ASN A 8 1.37 -3.30 -8.11
N ILE A 9 1.72 -4.60 -8.15
CA ILE A 9 2.53 -5.24 -7.11
C ILE A 9 3.93 -4.61 -7.06
N ASN A 10 4.55 -4.37 -8.21
CA ASN A 10 5.88 -3.77 -8.30
C ASN A 10 5.90 -2.34 -7.77
N ASN A 11 4.87 -1.55 -8.05
CA ASN A 11 4.75 -0.20 -7.49
C ASN A 11 4.67 -0.24 -5.96
N LEU A 12 3.81 -1.10 -5.41
CA LEU A 12 3.64 -1.25 -3.97
C LEU A 12 4.92 -1.72 -3.27
N ILE A 13 5.58 -2.75 -3.80
CA ILE A 13 6.85 -3.26 -3.25
C ILE A 13 7.94 -2.18 -3.35
N SER A 14 8.04 -1.47 -4.47
CA SER A 14 9.02 -0.41 -4.66
C SER A 14 8.81 0.74 -3.68
N LEU A 15 7.55 1.09 -3.37
CA LEU A 15 7.24 2.06 -2.33
C LEU A 15 7.78 1.60 -0.96
N TRP A 16 7.52 0.35 -0.56
CA TRP A 16 8.03 -0.19 0.71
C TRP A 16 9.56 -0.25 0.76
N LYS A 17 10.18 -0.70 -0.33
CA LYS A 17 11.65 -0.73 -0.46
C LYS A 17 12.25 0.67 -0.31
N THR A 18 11.69 1.67 -0.99
CA THR A 18 12.14 3.06 -0.93
C THR A 18 12.13 3.58 0.51
N VAL A 19 11.06 3.32 1.25
CA VAL A 19 10.98 3.73 2.66
C VAL A 19 12.00 2.97 3.49
N ALA A 20 12.07 1.65 3.37
CA ALA A 20 12.97 0.83 4.19
C ALA A 20 14.46 1.14 3.92
N GLN A 21 14.83 1.42 2.68
CA GLN A 21 16.20 1.80 2.30
C GLN A 21 16.62 3.14 2.91
N ALA A 22 15.70 4.11 3.02
CA ALA A 22 15.97 5.39 3.69
C ALA A 22 16.31 5.24 5.18
N PHE A 23 15.93 4.09 5.79
CA PHE A 23 16.22 3.71 7.18
C PHE A 23 17.27 2.60 7.29
N GLN A 24 17.86 2.14 6.18
CA GLN A 24 18.79 1.01 6.13
C GLN A 24 18.20 -0.30 6.71
N ASN A 25 16.90 -0.46 6.60
CA ASN A 25 16.11 -1.55 7.19
C ASN A 25 15.36 -2.39 6.12
N TYR A 26 15.92 -2.46 4.91
CA TYR A 26 15.49 -3.38 3.87
C TYR A 26 16.41 -4.61 3.87
N ILE A 27 15.80 -5.79 3.97
CA ILE A 27 16.52 -7.06 3.95
C ILE A 27 15.96 -7.92 2.82
N GLU A 28 16.85 -8.38 1.95
CA GLU A 28 16.54 -9.28 0.84
C GLU A 28 17.15 -10.64 1.09
N GLN A 29 16.31 -11.67 1.11
CA GLN A 29 16.72 -13.07 1.15
C GLN A 29 16.40 -13.75 -0.20
N LYS A 30 16.84 -14.99 -0.37
CA LYS A 30 16.64 -15.74 -1.63
C LYS A 30 15.15 -15.86 -2.01
N SER A 31 14.26 -16.12 -1.05
CA SER A 31 12.86 -16.46 -1.29
C SER A 31 11.88 -15.36 -0.94
N PHE A 32 12.24 -14.47 -0.06
CA PHE A 32 11.40 -13.36 0.41
C PHE A 32 12.25 -12.15 0.80
N SER A 33 11.59 -11.02 0.86
CA SER A 33 12.19 -9.78 1.34
C SER A 33 11.31 -9.20 2.45
N TYR A 34 11.90 -8.36 3.29
CA TYR A 34 11.15 -7.69 4.34
C TYR A 34 11.76 -6.34 4.72
N CYS A 35 10.94 -5.53 5.37
CA CYS A 35 11.33 -4.28 5.98
C CYS A 35 10.76 -4.18 7.40
N SER A 36 11.56 -3.59 8.29
CA SER A 36 11.21 -3.43 9.70
C SER A 36 11.77 -2.11 10.21
N ILE A 37 10.90 -1.11 10.41
CA ILE A 37 11.28 0.23 10.84
C ILE A 37 10.80 0.41 12.27
N LEU A 38 11.74 0.67 13.19
CA LEU A 38 11.43 1.03 14.57
C LEU A 38 10.62 2.32 14.61
N ASP A 39 9.80 2.48 15.63
CA ASP A 39 8.99 3.67 15.89
C ASP A 39 7.98 4.02 14.77
N SER A 40 7.67 3.03 13.89
CA SER A 40 6.63 3.13 12.89
C SER A 40 5.85 1.82 12.77
N GLU A 41 4.55 1.92 12.47
CA GLU A 41 3.70 0.76 12.20
C GLU A 41 3.68 0.38 10.71
N TRP A 42 4.29 1.21 9.86
CA TRP A 42 4.36 1.02 8.41
C TRP A 42 5.74 1.42 7.87
N PRO A 43 6.28 0.70 6.90
CA PRO A 43 5.80 -0.49 6.17
C PRO A 43 6.36 -1.82 6.69
N ASN A 44 6.18 -2.16 7.96
CA ASN A 44 6.72 -3.37 8.59
C ASN A 44 6.10 -4.65 8.00
N ARG A 45 6.71 -5.18 6.92
CA ARG A 45 6.13 -6.22 6.06
C ARG A 45 7.17 -7.20 5.54
N ILE A 46 6.68 -8.42 5.29
CA ILE A 46 7.39 -9.47 4.56
C ILE A 46 6.60 -9.77 3.29
N TRP A 47 7.27 -10.06 2.18
CA TRP A 47 6.66 -10.50 0.93
C TRP A 47 7.56 -11.51 0.21
N LEU A 48 6.97 -12.39 -0.59
CA LEU A 48 7.70 -13.34 -1.43
C LEU A 48 8.33 -12.62 -2.63
N ASN A 49 9.56 -12.99 -2.96
CA ASN A 49 10.23 -12.49 -4.17
C ASN A 49 9.58 -13.09 -5.43
N GLU A 50 9.57 -12.35 -6.52
CA GLU A 50 8.89 -12.76 -7.77
C GLU A 50 9.46 -14.08 -8.32
N ASN A 51 10.78 -14.27 -8.24
CA ASN A 51 11.48 -15.44 -8.76
C ASN A 51 11.14 -16.76 -8.05
N ILE A 52 10.58 -16.72 -6.83
CA ILE A 52 10.28 -17.94 -6.07
C ILE A 52 8.87 -18.47 -6.32
N LYS A 53 7.96 -17.65 -6.87
CA LYS A 53 6.55 -18.04 -6.99
C LYS A 53 6.37 -19.34 -7.79
N GLN A 54 7.02 -19.47 -8.93
CA GLN A 54 6.94 -20.69 -9.76
C GLN A 54 7.49 -21.93 -9.03
N VAL A 55 8.54 -21.75 -8.23
CA VAL A 55 9.13 -22.85 -7.43
C VAL A 55 8.18 -23.29 -6.33
N LEU A 56 7.52 -22.34 -5.66
CA LEU A 56 6.56 -22.63 -4.60
C LEU A 56 5.28 -23.28 -5.13
N ASP A 57 4.88 -22.96 -6.35
CA ASP A 57 3.71 -23.58 -6.99
C ASP A 57 4.02 -25.03 -7.43
N ALA A 58 5.29 -25.37 -7.64
CA ALA A 58 5.73 -26.70 -8.13
C ALA A 58 6.11 -27.67 -6.99
N ASP A 59 6.48 -27.18 -5.79
CA ASP A 59 6.98 -28.02 -4.69
C ASP A 59 6.45 -27.57 -3.32
N GLU A 60 5.51 -28.33 -2.77
CA GLU A 60 4.89 -28.06 -1.46
C GLU A 60 5.90 -28.13 -0.28
N ASN A 61 6.94 -28.98 -0.37
CA ASN A 61 7.94 -29.07 0.70
C ASN A 61 8.82 -27.82 0.73
N ILE A 62 9.21 -27.29 -0.43
CA ILE A 62 9.95 -26.03 -0.53
C ILE A 62 9.07 -24.90 0.00
N LYS A 63 7.81 -24.88 -0.38
CA LYS A 63 6.83 -23.90 0.06
C LYS A 63 6.69 -23.89 1.59
N GLU A 64 6.50 -25.05 2.19
CA GLU A 64 6.40 -25.17 3.64
C GLU A 64 7.64 -24.66 4.36
N LYS A 65 8.84 -25.02 3.91
CA LYS A 65 10.11 -24.53 4.46
C LYS A 65 10.24 -23.01 4.38
N VAL A 66 9.88 -22.41 3.24
CA VAL A 66 9.94 -20.95 3.06
C VAL A 66 9.01 -20.26 4.05
N PHE A 67 7.77 -20.74 4.20
CA PHE A 67 6.83 -20.14 5.14
C PHE A 67 7.21 -20.38 6.60
N GLN A 68 7.80 -21.51 6.95
CA GLN A 68 8.37 -21.76 8.29
C GLN A 68 9.48 -20.75 8.59
N THR A 69 10.41 -20.51 7.65
CA THR A 69 11.45 -19.47 7.81
C THR A 69 10.86 -18.07 7.98
N ILE A 70 9.79 -17.74 7.25
CA ILE A 70 9.07 -16.47 7.45
C ILE A 70 8.50 -16.36 8.86
N VAL A 71 7.92 -17.43 9.41
CA VAL A 71 7.41 -17.44 10.78
C VAL A 71 8.53 -17.23 11.80
N GLU A 72 9.71 -17.83 11.59
CA GLU A 72 10.89 -17.60 12.44
C GLU A 72 11.31 -16.12 12.40
N VAL A 73 11.40 -15.51 11.22
CA VAL A 73 11.70 -14.08 11.09
C VAL A 73 10.67 -13.20 11.81
N ILE A 74 9.38 -13.55 11.75
CA ILE A 74 8.32 -12.81 12.46
C ILE A 74 8.50 -12.95 13.99
N LYS A 75 8.82 -14.16 14.49
CA LYS A 75 9.04 -14.42 15.91
C LYS A 75 10.25 -13.68 16.47
N ASP A 76 11.33 -13.65 15.72
CA ASP A 76 12.60 -13.04 16.13
C ASP A 76 12.58 -11.50 15.98
N SER A 77 11.59 -10.97 15.28
CA SER A 77 11.46 -9.54 15.08
C SER A 77 11.06 -8.80 16.35
N LYS A 78 11.78 -7.72 16.68
CA LYS A 78 11.46 -6.82 17.80
C LYS A 78 10.19 -6.01 17.59
N ILE A 79 9.72 -5.92 16.35
CA ILE A 79 8.51 -5.19 15.96
C ILE A 79 7.55 -6.10 15.21
N PRO A 80 6.24 -5.89 15.32
CA PRO A 80 5.27 -6.70 14.60
C PRO A 80 5.48 -6.63 13.09
N LEU A 81 5.73 -7.77 12.46
CA LEU A 81 5.78 -7.92 11.01
C LEU A 81 4.51 -8.60 10.51
N SER A 82 4.03 -8.20 9.34
CA SER A 82 2.94 -8.87 8.65
C SER A 82 3.41 -9.42 7.30
N LEU A 83 3.04 -10.68 7.00
CA LEU A 83 3.23 -11.27 5.68
C LEU A 83 2.15 -10.72 4.73
N SER A 84 2.57 -10.01 3.69
CA SER A 84 1.69 -9.62 2.58
C SER A 84 1.79 -10.66 1.48
N TYR A 85 0.65 -11.30 1.17
CA TYR A 85 0.54 -12.35 0.17
C TYR A 85 -0.55 -11.99 -0.85
N TRP A 86 -0.22 -12.02 -2.12
CA TRP A 86 -1.15 -11.76 -3.21
C TRP A 86 -1.43 -13.01 -4.03
N SER A 87 -2.69 -13.17 -4.38
CA SER A 87 -3.22 -14.30 -5.12
C SER A 87 -4.30 -13.86 -6.10
N ASP A 88 -4.56 -14.69 -7.08
CA ASP A 88 -5.75 -14.54 -7.91
C ASP A 88 -7.02 -14.79 -7.07
N PHE A 89 -8.17 -14.28 -7.51
CA PHE A 89 -9.44 -14.36 -6.78
C PHE A 89 -9.89 -15.80 -6.50
N GLU A 90 -9.55 -16.74 -7.38
CA GLU A 90 -9.95 -18.14 -7.30
C GLU A 90 -8.95 -19.02 -6.51
N ASN A 91 -7.82 -18.45 -6.09
CA ASN A 91 -6.75 -19.25 -5.48
C ASN A 91 -7.02 -19.52 -4.00
N THR A 92 -7.22 -20.78 -3.65
CA THR A 92 -7.44 -21.31 -2.29
C THR A 92 -6.16 -21.73 -1.56
N GLN A 93 -4.96 -21.53 -2.12
CA GLN A 93 -3.67 -21.99 -1.57
C GLN A 93 -3.26 -21.35 -0.21
N HIS A 94 -4.21 -20.73 0.48
CA HIS A 94 -3.97 -20.07 1.78
C HIS A 94 -3.84 -21.05 2.95
N ALA A 95 -4.31 -22.29 2.78
CA ALA A 95 -4.34 -23.30 3.84
C ALA A 95 -2.96 -23.56 4.47
N ILE A 96 -1.88 -23.51 3.68
CA ILE A 96 -0.52 -23.70 4.21
C ILE A 96 -0.08 -22.55 5.12
N ILE A 97 -0.46 -21.30 4.81
CA ILE A 97 -0.12 -20.12 5.61
C ILE A 97 -0.82 -20.19 6.96
N GLU A 98 -2.07 -20.61 6.97
CA GLU A 98 -2.86 -20.77 8.21
C GLU A 98 -2.39 -21.99 9.02
N LYS A 99 -2.03 -23.10 8.35
CA LYS A 99 -1.50 -24.32 8.99
C LYS A 99 -0.23 -24.06 9.82
N ILE A 100 0.61 -23.11 9.40
CA ILE A 100 1.84 -22.75 10.11
C ILE A 100 1.63 -21.70 11.22
N GLY A 101 0.39 -21.37 11.55
CA GLY A 101 0.01 -20.50 12.67
C GLY A 101 -0.10 -19.02 12.35
N LEU A 102 -0.10 -18.63 11.07
CA LEU A 102 -0.39 -17.27 10.65
C LEU A 102 -1.90 -17.07 10.48
N VAL A 103 -2.43 -15.95 10.96
CA VAL A 103 -3.85 -15.61 10.88
C VAL A 103 -4.04 -14.40 9.96
N LYS A 104 -5.05 -14.45 9.11
CA LYS A 104 -5.42 -13.33 8.24
C LYS A 104 -5.90 -12.13 9.06
N LYS A 105 -5.14 -11.03 9.03
CA LYS A 105 -5.47 -9.76 9.69
C LYS A 105 -6.36 -8.88 8.82
N SER A 106 -6.08 -8.80 7.53
CA SER A 106 -6.82 -7.94 6.59
C SER A 106 -6.69 -8.43 5.16
N GLU A 107 -7.59 -7.94 4.32
CA GLU A 107 -7.62 -8.20 2.89
C GLU A 107 -7.85 -6.90 2.13
N GLN A 108 -7.17 -6.74 1.00
CA GLN A 108 -7.30 -5.62 0.09
C GLN A 108 -7.38 -6.13 -1.35
N ILE A 109 -8.01 -5.35 -2.21
CA ILE A 109 -8.15 -5.64 -3.63
C ILE A 109 -7.15 -4.76 -4.38
N GLY A 110 -6.19 -5.37 -5.07
CA GLY A 110 -5.35 -4.67 -6.03
C GLY A 110 -6.21 -4.24 -7.21
N MET A 111 -6.15 -2.97 -7.55
CA MET A 111 -6.95 -2.41 -8.64
C MET A 111 -6.08 -1.51 -9.52
N SER A 112 -6.38 -1.47 -10.83
CA SER A 112 -5.68 -0.61 -11.78
C SER A 112 -6.65 0.07 -12.75
N LEU A 113 -6.22 1.22 -13.26
CA LEU A 113 -6.91 2.01 -14.27
C LEU A 113 -5.88 2.49 -15.31
N VAL A 114 -6.15 2.24 -16.58
CA VAL A 114 -5.47 2.87 -17.70
C VAL A 114 -6.30 4.07 -18.14
N PHE A 115 -5.68 5.22 -18.32
CA PHE A 115 -6.37 6.46 -18.68
C PHE A 115 -5.67 7.16 -19.85
N ASP A 116 -6.45 7.85 -20.66
CA ASP A 116 -6.01 8.61 -21.84
C ASP A 116 -6.50 10.06 -21.82
N GLN A 117 -7.49 10.36 -20.99
CA GLN A 117 -8.09 11.68 -20.85
C GLN A 117 -8.31 12.05 -19.40
N LYS A 118 -8.37 13.35 -19.15
CA LYS A 118 -8.64 13.88 -17.80
C LYS A 118 -10.10 13.64 -17.37
N PHE A 119 -10.25 13.47 -16.07
CA PHE A 119 -11.55 13.48 -15.42
C PHE A 119 -12.04 14.90 -15.18
N GLU A 120 -13.35 15.10 -15.21
CA GLU A 120 -13.96 16.36 -14.79
C GLU A 120 -13.73 16.63 -13.30
N SER A 121 -13.31 17.85 -12.97
CA SER A 121 -12.95 18.24 -11.59
C SER A 121 -13.98 19.21 -11.01
N ILE A 122 -14.38 18.96 -9.77
CA ILE A 122 -15.36 19.78 -9.04
C ILE A 122 -14.68 20.91 -8.25
N ASN A 123 -13.40 20.75 -7.90
CA ASN A 123 -12.55 21.76 -7.23
C ASN A 123 -13.05 22.30 -5.86
N ARG A 124 -13.72 21.46 -5.04
CA ARG A 124 -14.11 21.83 -3.67
C ARG A 124 -12.95 21.73 -2.69
N ILE A 125 -11.97 20.87 -3.00
CA ILE A 125 -10.80 20.56 -2.16
C ILE A 125 -9.52 20.96 -2.86
N SER A 126 -8.45 21.08 -2.08
CA SER A 126 -7.10 21.23 -2.60
C SER A 126 -6.15 20.19 -2.01
N LEU A 127 -5.12 19.86 -2.77
CA LEU A 127 -4.05 18.96 -2.34
C LEU A 127 -2.79 19.78 -2.08
N LYS A 128 -2.25 19.66 -0.87
CA LYS A 128 -0.98 20.27 -0.51
C LYS A 128 0.06 19.19 -0.29
N ARG A 129 1.07 19.11 -1.18
CA ARG A 129 2.23 18.25 -0.98
C ARG A 129 3.02 18.77 0.21
N ILE A 130 3.40 17.87 1.14
CA ILE A 130 4.22 18.27 2.30
C ILE A 130 5.62 18.70 1.85
N GLY A 131 6.11 19.77 2.45
CA GLY A 131 7.43 20.34 2.15
C GLY A 131 8.34 20.44 3.38
N ASN A 132 7.76 20.51 4.56
CA ASN A 132 8.46 20.78 5.82
C ASN A 132 7.97 19.88 6.96
N GLU A 133 8.66 19.96 8.10
CA GLU A 133 8.42 19.12 9.27
C GLU A 133 7.05 19.34 9.90
N ASN A 134 6.58 20.60 9.99
CA ASN A 134 5.26 20.91 10.55
C ASN A 134 4.14 20.26 9.73
N GLU A 135 4.24 20.29 8.40
CA GLU A 135 3.27 19.63 7.51
C GLU A 135 3.35 18.10 7.62
N ALA A 136 4.56 17.55 7.79
CA ALA A 136 4.74 16.11 8.01
C ALA A 136 4.16 15.66 9.36
N MET A 137 4.32 16.43 10.41
CA MET A 137 3.70 16.18 11.72
C MET A 137 2.17 16.22 11.61
N LEU A 138 1.61 17.27 11.00
CA LEU A 138 0.17 17.38 10.78
C LEU A 138 -0.38 16.18 9.97
N TRP A 139 0.32 15.77 8.92
CA TRP A 139 -0.05 14.61 8.13
C TRP A 139 -0.04 13.32 8.99
N SER A 140 1.00 13.12 9.79
CA SER A 140 1.15 11.99 10.71
C SER A 140 0.04 11.94 11.78
N ASP A 141 -0.54 13.06 12.16
CA ASP A 141 -1.62 13.15 13.16
C ASP A 141 -3.02 12.95 12.52
N ILE A 142 -3.17 13.29 11.24
CA ILE A 142 -4.43 13.09 10.51
C ILE A 142 -4.58 11.64 10.01
N TYR A 143 -3.50 11.04 9.53
CA TYR A 143 -3.52 9.71 8.91
C TYR A 143 -4.15 8.62 9.79
N PRO A 144 -3.86 8.51 11.09
CA PRO A 144 -4.45 7.49 11.98
C PRO A 144 -5.96 7.58 12.09
N GLN A 145 -6.56 8.75 11.91
CA GLN A 145 -8.01 8.94 11.99
C GLN A 145 -8.75 8.19 10.86
N SER A 146 -8.04 7.91 9.76
CA SER A 146 -8.60 7.14 8.63
C SER A 146 -8.21 5.67 8.67
N PHE A 147 -7.03 5.33 9.19
CA PHE A 147 -6.42 4.02 9.05
C PHE A 147 -6.18 3.26 10.36
N GLY A 148 -6.25 3.94 11.50
CA GLY A 148 -6.08 3.33 12.82
C GLY A 148 -4.64 2.97 13.20
N TYR A 149 -3.64 3.37 12.39
CA TYR A 149 -2.22 3.21 12.67
C TYR A 149 -1.43 4.44 12.21
N LYS A 150 -0.21 4.61 12.72
CA LYS A 150 0.60 5.81 12.48
C LYS A 150 1.74 5.54 11.49
N ILE A 151 1.96 6.50 10.58
CA ILE A 151 3.21 6.65 9.81
C ILE A 151 3.93 7.86 10.38
N SER A 152 5.18 7.70 10.82
CA SER A 152 5.91 8.77 11.50
C SER A 152 6.28 9.91 10.54
N SER A 153 6.30 11.14 11.06
CA SER A 153 6.74 12.32 10.28
C SER A 153 8.18 12.17 9.77
N GLU A 154 9.02 11.42 10.48
CA GLU A 154 10.38 11.13 10.06
C GLU A 154 10.42 10.32 8.75
N ILE A 155 9.53 9.31 8.59
CA ILE A 155 9.40 8.58 7.31
C ILE A 155 9.09 9.56 6.20
N LEU A 156 8.10 10.43 6.40
CA LEU A 156 7.71 11.39 5.39
C LEU A 156 8.87 12.30 5.01
N MET A 157 9.56 12.86 5.99
CA MET A 157 10.66 13.79 5.75
C MET A 157 11.86 13.15 5.04
N ARG A 158 12.23 11.92 5.40
CA ARG A 158 13.33 11.19 4.76
C ARG A 158 13.01 10.73 3.33
N THR A 159 11.72 10.56 2.99
CA THR A 159 11.31 9.95 1.71
C THR A 159 10.50 10.89 0.80
N LYS A 160 10.25 12.14 1.19
CA LYS A 160 9.43 13.11 0.44
C LYS A 160 9.92 13.48 -0.97
N GLN A 161 11.14 13.13 -1.35
CA GLN A 161 11.62 13.37 -2.72
C GLN A 161 11.08 12.32 -3.71
N PRO A 162 11.28 11.01 -3.48
CA PRO A 162 10.71 10.00 -4.38
C PRO A 162 9.22 9.72 -4.12
N ILE A 163 8.71 9.99 -2.89
CA ILE A 163 7.33 9.76 -2.51
C ILE A 163 6.64 11.11 -2.30
N SER A 164 5.44 11.27 -2.83
CA SER A 164 4.64 12.48 -2.58
C SER A 164 3.56 12.19 -1.55
N TYR A 165 3.61 12.90 -0.43
CA TYR A 165 2.61 12.86 0.62
C TYR A 165 1.76 14.12 0.55
N TYR A 166 0.45 13.98 0.58
CA TYR A 166 -0.49 15.10 0.44
C TYR A 166 -1.40 15.21 1.66
N LEU A 167 -1.58 16.43 2.12
CA LEU A 167 -2.70 16.86 2.95
C LEU A 167 -3.86 17.26 2.04
N VAL A 168 -5.06 16.77 2.35
CA VAL A 168 -6.30 17.15 1.66
C VAL A 168 -6.98 18.24 2.45
N TYR A 169 -7.28 19.38 1.82
CA TYR A 169 -7.90 20.53 2.46
C TYR A 169 -9.28 20.83 1.89
N LEU A 170 -10.24 21.09 2.79
CA LEU A 170 -11.50 21.75 2.47
C LEU A 170 -11.43 23.19 3.02
N GLY A 171 -11.25 24.17 2.12
CA GLY A 171 -10.85 25.51 2.55
C GLY A 171 -9.51 25.49 3.28
N GLN A 172 -9.49 25.87 4.55
CA GLN A 172 -8.29 25.84 5.39
C GLN A 172 -8.24 24.64 6.34
N LYS A 173 -9.28 23.79 6.37
CA LYS A 173 -9.36 22.64 7.27
C LYS A 173 -8.74 21.40 6.58
N PRO A 174 -7.73 20.76 7.18
CA PRO A 174 -7.22 19.50 6.68
C PRO A 174 -8.22 18.38 7.00
N ILE A 175 -8.65 17.65 5.98
CA ILE A 175 -9.72 16.63 6.06
C ILE A 175 -9.29 15.23 5.67
N GLY A 176 -8.03 15.06 5.28
CA GLY A 176 -7.55 13.75 4.85
C GLY A 176 -6.11 13.77 4.37
N THR A 177 -5.67 12.60 3.91
CA THR A 177 -4.31 12.35 3.43
C THR A 177 -4.32 11.55 2.13
N ALA A 178 -3.23 11.62 1.38
CA ALA A 178 -2.94 10.71 0.28
C ALA A 178 -1.42 10.56 0.11
N ILE A 179 -1.00 9.44 -0.49
CA ILE A 179 0.37 9.16 -0.88
C ILE A 179 0.36 8.82 -2.37
N THR A 180 1.32 9.37 -3.14
CA THR A 180 1.57 8.90 -4.49
C THR A 180 3.02 8.50 -4.67
N TYR A 181 3.23 7.44 -5.45
CA TYR A 181 4.55 6.93 -5.81
C TYR A 181 4.58 6.52 -7.28
N GLU A 182 5.56 7.05 -8.02
CA GLU A 182 5.66 6.85 -9.47
C GLU A 182 6.70 5.76 -9.79
N THR A 183 6.33 4.80 -10.65
CA THR A 183 7.23 3.77 -11.18
C THR A 183 7.06 3.68 -12.70
N GLY A 184 8.02 4.20 -13.45
CA GLY A 184 7.91 4.29 -14.91
C GLY A 184 6.68 5.09 -15.34
N SER A 185 5.74 4.45 -16.04
CA SER A 185 4.49 5.09 -16.52
C SER A 185 3.28 4.83 -15.60
N VAL A 186 3.52 4.38 -14.37
CA VAL A 186 2.49 4.01 -13.40
C VAL A 186 2.54 4.92 -12.19
N ILE A 187 1.40 5.44 -11.73
CA ILE A 187 1.26 6.09 -10.44
C ILE A 187 0.55 5.16 -9.45
N GLY A 188 1.20 4.80 -8.35
CA GLY A 188 0.55 4.19 -7.21
C GLY A 188 -0.11 5.25 -6.34
N ILE A 189 -1.38 5.05 -6.00
CA ILE A 189 -2.13 5.91 -5.08
C ILE A 189 -2.40 5.11 -3.81
N HIS A 190 -1.77 5.54 -2.73
CA HIS A 190 -1.79 4.84 -1.44
C HIS A 190 -2.21 5.79 -0.34
N GLY A 191 -2.58 5.26 0.83
CA GLY A 191 -2.88 6.07 2.01
C GLY A 191 -3.91 7.17 1.78
N LEU A 192 -4.82 7.00 0.81
CA LEU A 192 -5.91 7.91 0.57
C LEU A 192 -7.00 7.67 1.62
N GLY A 193 -7.16 8.63 2.52
CA GLY A 193 -8.15 8.56 3.57
C GLY A 193 -8.75 9.93 3.88
N ILE A 194 -10.07 9.96 4.03
CA ILE A 194 -10.83 11.11 4.52
C ILE A 194 -11.21 10.83 5.97
N ILE A 195 -10.96 11.76 6.87
CA ILE A 195 -11.30 11.62 8.29
C ILE A 195 -12.82 11.39 8.46
N PRO A 196 -13.25 10.65 9.50
CA PRO A 196 -14.64 10.18 9.63
C PRO A 196 -15.69 11.26 9.46
N GLU A 197 -15.44 12.45 10.01
CA GLU A 197 -16.33 13.60 10.00
C GLU A 197 -16.71 14.08 8.58
N PHE A 198 -15.82 13.89 7.60
CA PHE A 198 -15.99 14.35 6.21
C PHE A 198 -16.26 13.22 5.20
N ARG A 199 -16.49 12.00 5.67
CA ARG A 199 -16.81 10.86 4.79
C ARG A 199 -18.18 10.97 4.13
N LYS A 200 -18.40 10.18 3.08
CA LYS A 200 -19.67 10.08 2.33
C LYS A 200 -20.12 11.38 1.62
N GLN A 201 -19.18 12.30 1.39
CA GLN A 201 -19.42 13.58 0.71
C GLN A 201 -18.76 13.66 -0.67
N GLY A 202 -18.18 12.55 -1.17
CA GLY A 202 -17.51 12.48 -2.48
C GLY A 202 -16.06 12.96 -2.47
N PHE A 203 -15.50 13.41 -1.35
CA PHE A 203 -14.14 13.97 -1.31
C PHE A 203 -13.04 12.96 -1.69
N ALA A 204 -13.20 11.67 -1.37
CA ALA A 204 -12.22 10.66 -1.78
C ALA A 204 -12.14 10.51 -3.30
N GLU A 205 -13.28 10.55 -3.99
CA GLU A 205 -13.34 10.55 -5.46
C GLU A 205 -12.69 11.79 -6.05
N GLU A 206 -12.95 12.97 -5.46
CA GLU A 206 -12.35 14.23 -5.90
C GLU A 206 -10.82 14.23 -5.71
N VAL A 207 -10.29 13.67 -4.62
CA VAL A 207 -8.85 13.46 -4.44
C VAL A 207 -8.28 12.59 -5.57
N MET A 208 -8.95 11.48 -5.90
CA MET A 208 -8.53 10.60 -7.00
C MET A 208 -8.48 11.35 -8.33
N VAL A 209 -9.51 12.13 -8.65
CA VAL A 209 -9.57 12.95 -9.87
C VAL A 209 -8.38 13.90 -9.94
N LEU A 210 -8.09 14.63 -8.86
CA LEU A 210 -6.97 15.57 -8.84
C LEU A 210 -5.62 14.86 -9.02
N LEU A 211 -5.40 13.72 -8.36
CA LEU A 211 -4.15 12.97 -8.45
C LEU A 211 -3.96 12.35 -9.85
N ILE A 212 -5.02 11.77 -10.43
CA ILE A 212 -4.96 11.17 -11.77
C ILE A 212 -4.77 12.26 -12.84
N ASN A 213 -5.48 13.37 -12.76
CA ASN A 213 -5.31 14.49 -13.69
C ASN A 213 -3.87 15.04 -13.65
N GLY A 214 -3.30 15.18 -12.44
CA GLY A 214 -1.89 15.56 -12.28
C GLY A 214 -0.91 14.52 -12.84
N ALA A 215 -1.25 13.23 -12.78
CA ALA A 215 -0.46 12.16 -13.39
C ALA A 215 -0.52 12.20 -14.93
N ILE A 216 -1.69 12.48 -15.50
CA ILE A 216 -1.87 12.66 -16.95
C ILE A 216 -1.01 13.83 -17.47
N ASP A 217 -0.97 14.95 -16.74
CA ASP A 217 -0.12 16.09 -17.10
C ASP A 217 1.38 15.73 -17.15
N LYS A 218 1.80 14.74 -16.36
CA LYS A 218 3.15 14.16 -16.38
C LYS A 218 3.33 13.04 -17.42
N LYS A 219 2.33 12.77 -18.27
CA LYS A 219 2.33 11.68 -19.27
C LYS A 219 2.38 10.26 -18.66
N ILE A 220 1.97 10.11 -17.42
CA ILE A 220 1.74 8.80 -16.79
C ILE A 220 0.49 8.18 -17.45
N LYS A 221 0.47 6.86 -17.60
CA LYS A 221 -0.55 6.15 -18.40
C LYS A 221 -1.53 5.34 -17.57
N SER A 222 -1.17 5.01 -16.34
CA SER A 222 -2.01 4.17 -15.48
C SER A 222 -1.86 4.51 -14.01
N ALA A 223 -2.91 4.23 -13.25
CA ALA A 223 -2.92 4.30 -11.79
C ALA A 223 -3.17 2.92 -11.19
N THR A 224 -2.54 2.68 -10.03
CA THR A 224 -2.71 1.45 -9.24
C THR A 224 -2.98 1.78 -7.78
N LEU A 225 -3.72 0.91 -7.10
CA LEU A 225 -4.00 1.03 -5.67
C LEU A 225 -4.36 -0.32 -5.04
N GLN A 226 -4.43 -0.36 -3.70
CA GLN A 226 -4.97 -1.48 -2.93
C GLN A 226 -6.16 -0.99 -2.11
N SER A 227 -7.36 -1.33 -2.59
CA SER A 227 -8.61 -0.90 -1.98
C SER A 227 -9.03 -1.81 -0.83
N SER A 228 -9.60 -1.22 0.23
CA SER A 228 -10.43 -1.98 1.15
C SER A 228 -11.76 -2.34 0.49
N GLN A 229 -12.45 -3.36 1.02
CA GLN A 229 -13.79 -3.74 0.54
C GLN A 229 -14.79 -2.57 0.60
N LEU A 230 -14.66 -1.69 1.59
CA LEU A 230 -15.53 -0.52 1.74
C LEU A 230 -15.27 0.56 0.68
N GLY A 231 -14.00 0.73 0.26
CA GLY A 231 -13.61 1.74 -0.72
C GLY A 231 -13.79 1.31 -2.18
N LYS A 232 -13.90 0.02 -2.45
CA LYS A 232 -13.91 -0.59 -3.78
C LYS A 232 -14.86 0.10 -4.76
N ASN A 233 -16.10 0.37 -4.33
CA ASN A 233 -17.14 0.91 -5.21
C ASN A 233 -16.81 2.30 -5.77
N ILE A 234 -16.02 3.11 -5.06
CA ILE A 234 -15.57 4.41 -5.56
C ILE A 234 -14.68 4.20 -6.79
N TYR A 235 -13.72 3.28 -6.68
CA TYR A 235 -12.75 3.01 -7.75
C TYR A 235 -13.39 2.31 -8.95
N LEU A 236 -14.32 1.37 -8.74
CA LEU A 236 -15.08 0.74 -9.82
C LEU A 236 -15.87 1.77 -10.64
N LYS A 237 -16.53 2.75 -10.00
CA LYS A 237 -17.24 3.85 -10.67
C LYS A 237 -16.30 4.74 -11.51
N MET A 238 -15.05 4.89 -11.08
CA MET A 238 -14.03 5.61 -11.83
C MET A 238 -13.41 4.80 -12.98
N GLY A 239 -13.81 3.53 -13.15
CA GLY A 239 -13.32 2.65 -14.20
C GLY A 239 -12.12 1.78 -13.83
N PHE A 240 -11.68 1.76 -12.56
CA PHE A 240 -10.68 0.81 -12.09
C PHE A 240 -11.20 -0.62 -12.22
N LYS A 241 -10.29 -1.53 -12.56
CA LYS A 241 -10.54 -2.98 -12.63
C LYS A 241 -9.86 -3.67 -11.47
N GLU A 242 -10.49 -4.74 -10.98
CA GLU A 242 -9.89 -5.59 -9.95
C GLU A 242 -8.84 -6.50 -10.57
N ASP A 243 -7.64 -6.53 -9.99
CA ASP A 243 -6.51 -7.28 -10.52
C ASP A 243 -6.21 -8.55 -9.71
N PHE A 244 -6.20 -8.43 -8.35
CA PHE A 244 -5.84 -9.53 -7.44
C PHE A 244 -6.31 -9.24 -6.01
N LEU A 245 -6.24 -10.27 -5.16
CA LEU A 245 -6.40 -10.12 -3.71
C LEU A 245 -5.04 -10.04 -3.03
N MET A 246 -4.87 -9.07 -2.13
CA MET A 246 -3.75 -8.99 -1.21
C MET A 246 -4.23 -9.30 0.20
N LYS A 247 -3.73 -10.37 0.79
CA LYS A 247 -4.02 -10.78 2.17
C LYS A 247 -2.82 -10.50 3.05
N ASN A 248 -3.07 -9.90 4.21
CA ASN A 248 -2.04 -9.63 5.19
C ASN A 248 -2.24 -10.57 6.38
N TYR A 249 -1.19 -11.33 6.70
CA TYR A 249 -1.18 -12.31 7.77
C TYR A 249 -0.27 -11.86 8.90
N VAL A 250 -0.62 -12.21 10.12
CA VAL A 250 0.16 -11.94 11.33
C VAL A 250 0.27 -13.22 12.16
N LEU A 251 1.32 -13.30 12.97
CA LEU A 251 1.42 -14.34 13.98
C LEU A 251 0.61 -13.92 15.21
N VAL A 252 -0.29 -14.79 15.65
CA VAL A 252 -0.99 -14.58 16.93
C VAL A 252 -0.07 -15.05 18.03
N THR A 253 0.47 -14.13 18.79
CA THR A 253 1.11 -14.45 20.07
C THR A 253 0.00 -14.69 21.08
N THR A 254 -0.24 -15.95 21.44
CA THR A 254 -0.98 -16.27 22.68
C THR A 254 -0.22 -15.62 23.84
N LYS A 255 -0.86 -14.63 24.46
CA LYS A 255 -0.39 -14.07 25.73
C LYS A 255 -0.55 -15.09 26.83
#